data_f99be03aef1b705c3e449329b4ace345
#
_entry.id   f99be03aef1b705c3e449329b4ace345
#
_cell.length_a   1.000
_cell.length_b   1.000
_cell.length_c   1.000
_cell.angle_alpha   90.00
_cell.angle_beta   90.00
_cell.angle_gamma   90.00
#
_symmetry.space_group_name_H-M   'P 1'
#
loop_
_entity.id
_entity.type
_entity.pdbx_description
1 polymer ?
#
loop_
_entity_poly.entity_id
_entity_poly.type
_entity_poly.pdbx_seq_one_letter_code
_entity_poly.pdbx_strand_id
1 'polypeptide(L)'
;MCIRDRFKSYSREYPATLKLHKLPKTFFTSNDKKKISVKSIKVEHGKVKSNCFIIDKKLAYISDVSKIYTKDFRYFKNLKFLVIDCLWYNYHPSHFNLETSLSMIRKFKPKKAILTNLSPVLDYKVLMKILPKNTIPAFDGLTLNL
;
A
#
# COMPACT_ATOMS: atom_id res chain seq x y z
N MET A 1 -14.16 -17.00 -11.49
CA MET A 1 -13.59 -17.99 -10.55
C MET A 1 -13.32 -17.27 -9.22
N CYS A 2 -13.99 -17.67 -8.16
CA CYS A 2 -13.90 -16.96 -6.87
C CYS A 2 -12.60 -17.38 -6.15
N ILE A 3 -11.80 -16.44 -5.67
CA ILE A 3 -10.54 -16.68 -4.92
C ILE A 3 -10.80 -17.62 -3.72
N ARG A 4 -12.02 -17.60 -3.14
CA ARG A 4 -12.42 -18.49 -2.04
C ARG A 4 -12.32 -19.99 -2.37
N ASP A 5 -12.48 -20.36 -3.62
CA ASP A 5 -12.49 -21.78 -4.04
C ASP A 5 -11.12 -22.44 -3.87
N ARG A 6 -10.04 -21.65 -3.87
CA ARG A 6 -8.68 -22.15 -3.67
C ARG A 6 -8.34 -22.47 -2.21
N PHE A 7 -9.13 -21.97 -1.26
CA PHE A 7 -8.93 -22.15 0.18
C PHE A 7 -9.88 -23.17 0.82
N LYS A 8 -10.83 -23.73 0.07
CA LYS A 8 -11.78 -24.74 0.55
C LYS A 8 -11.66 -26.00 -0.27
N SER A 9 -11.60 -27.15 0.41
CA SER A 9 -11.76 -28.46 -0.23
C SER A 9 -13.25 -28.75 -0.38
N TYR A 10 -13.68 -29.03 -1.60
CA TYR A 10 -15.07 -29.42 -1.90
C TYR A 10 -15.24 -30.92 -1.94
N SER A 11 -14.19 -31.66 -2.29
CA SER A 11 -14.12 -33.14 -2.26
C SER A 11 -12.65 -33.58 -2.21
N ARG A 12 -12.42 -34.92 -2.12
CA ARG A 12 -11.07 -35.47 -2.26
C ARG A 12 -10.43 -35.18 -3.63
N GLU A 13 -11.24 -35.10 -4.67
CA GLU A 13 -10.80 -34.84 -6.06
C GLU A 13 -10.47 -33.36 -6.29
N TYR A 14 -11.06 -32.45 -5.47
CA TYR A 14 -10.85 -31.00 -5.54
C TYR A 14 -10.36 -30.47 -4.20
N PRO A 15 -9.14 -30.80 -3.79
CA PRO A 15 -8.56 -30.32 -2.53
C PRO A 15 -8.26 -28.82 -2.60
N ALA A 16 -8.22 -28.16 -1.45
CA ALA A 16 -7.75 -26.79 -1.35
C ALA A 16 -6.29 -26.69 -1.82
N THR A 17 -6.02 -25.80 -2.78
CA THR A 17 -4.66 -25.57 -3.31
C THR A 17 -3.84 -24.59 -2.49
N LEU A 18 -4.49 -23.81 -1.60
CA LEU A 18 -3.85 -22.80 -0.76
C LEU A 18 -4.28 -22.98 0.71
N LYS A 19 -3.34 -22.79 1.61
CA LYS A 19 -3.58 -22.79 3.06
C LYS A 19 -3.50 -21.36 3.60
N LEU A 20 -4.56 -20.95 4.31
CA LEU A 20 -4.59 -19.64 4.97
C LEU A 20 -3.78 -19.67 6.25
N HIS A 21 -2.94 -18.69 6.43
CA HIS A 21 -2.21 -18.44 7.66
C HIS A 21 -2.55 -17.05 8.21
N LYS A 22 -2.57 -16.93 9.53
CA LYS A 22 -2.72 -15.64 10.19
C LYS A 22 -1.50 -14.78 9.90
N LEU A 23 -1.72 -13.57 9.38
CA LEU A 23 -0.63 -12.62 9.12
C LEU A 23 -0.07 -12.10 10.46
N PRO A 24 1.21 -12.34 10.78
CA PRO A 24 1.84 -11.80 11.97
C PRO A 24 2.06 -10.28 11.86
N LYS A 25 2.19 -9.60 13.01
CA LYS A 25 2.48 -8.16 13.03
C LYS A 25 3.83 -7.82 12.39
N THR A 26 4.80 -8.71 12.52
CA THR A 26 6.12 -8.58 11.89
C THR A 26 6.56 -9.96 11.44
N PHE A 27 7.06 -10.06 10.24
CA PHE A 27 7.63 -11.28 9.68
C PHE A 27 8.85 -10.96 8.84
N PHE A 28 9.58 -11.99 8.49
CA PHE A 28 10.75 -11.88 7.64
C PHE A 28 10.52 -12.73 6.41
N THR A 29 10.93 -12.21 5.28
CA THR A 29 11.10 -12.98 4.05
C THR A 29 12.56 -12.92 3.64
N SER A 30 13.06 -13.94 2.97
CA SER A 30 14.44 -13.96 2.47
C SER A 30 14.43 -14.46 1.04
N ASN A 31 15.34 -13.94 0.25
CA ASN A 31 15.91 -14.64 -0.88
C ASN A 31 17.31 -15.11 -0.47
N ASP A 32 18.01 -15.86 -1.31
CA ASP A 32 19.32 -16.47 -1.02
C ASP A 32 20.39 -15.48 -0.54
N LYS A 33 20.17 -14.18 -0.67
CA LYS A 33 21.15 -13.12 -0.39
C LYS A 33 20.78 -12.17 0.74
N LYS A 34 19.48 -12.02 1.09
CA LYS A 34 19.06 -10.98 2.05
C LYS A 34 17.78 -11.34 2.79
N LYS A 35 17.81 -11.14 4.10
CA LYS A 35 16.61 -11.18 4.97
C LYS A 35 15.95 -9.82 4.95
N ILE A 36 14.65 -9.77 4.62
CA ILE A 36 13.84 -8.57 4.52
C ILE A 36 12.83 -8.57 5.66
N SER A 37 12.77 -7.50 6.45
CA SER A 37 11.78 -7.34 7.50
C SER A 37 10.52 -6.70 6.95
N VAL A 38 9.35 -7.26 7.28
CA VAL A 38 8.05 -6.72 6.91
C VAL A 38 7.18 -6.55 8.15
N LYS A 39 6.77 -5.33 8.43
CA LYS A 39 5.80 -5.02 9.49
C LYS A 39 4.44 -4.75 8.87
N SER A 40 3.42 -5.48 9.31
CA SER A 40 2.02 -5.25 8.93
C SER A 40 1.35 -4.30 9.94
N ILE A 41 0.68 -3.29 9.43
CA ILE A 41 -0.06 -2.28 10.20
C ILE A 41 -1.50 -2.24 9.68
N LYS A 42 -2.48 -2.31 10.58
CA LYS A 42 -3.90 -2.19 10.26
C LYS A 42 -4.27 -0.73 9.98
N VAL A 43 -4.96 -0.49 8.88
CA VAL A 43 -5.53 0.81 8.51
C VAL A 43 -7.03 0.66 8.22
N GLU A 44 -7.76 1.76 8.20
CA GLU A 44 -9.17 1.75 7.77
C GLU A 44 -9.26 1.80 6.25
N HIS A 45 -10.23 1.10 5.71
CA HIS A 45 -10.61 1.09 4.31
C HIS A 45 -12.14 1.08 4.22
N GLY A 46 -12.73 2.25 4.39
CA GLY A 46 -14.18 2.40 4.57
C GLY A 46 -14.66 1.68 5.82
N LYS A 47 -15.61 0.78 5.65
CA LYS A 47 -16.20 -0.03 6.75
C LYS A 47 -15.36 -1.25 7.16
N VAL A 48 -14.28 -1.54 6.44
CA VAL A 48 -13.40 -2.69 6.72
C VAL A 48 -11.98 -2.23 7.05
N LYS A 49 -11.14 -3.16 7.49
CA LYS A 49 -9.72 -2.90 7.72
C LYS A 49 -8.89 -3.58 6.64
N SER A 50 -7.90 -2.87 6.15
CA SER A 50 -6.85 -3.40 5.28
C SER A 50 -5.51 -3.47 6.02
N ASN A 51 -4.49 -3.99 5.35
CA ASN A 51 -3.12 -3.97 5.84
C ASN A 51 -2.26 -3.08 4.96
N CYS A 52 -1.44 -2.25 5.58
CA CYS A 52 -0.28 -1.67 4.94
C CYS A 52 0.99 -2.35 5.45
N PHE A 53 2.07 -2.22 4.69
CA PHE A 53 3.33 -2.90 4.96
C PHE A 53 4.47 -1.89 5.03
N ILE A 54 5.28 -2.01 6.09
CA ILE A 54 6.56 -1.30 6.21
C ILE A 54 7.67 -2.31 5.95
N ILE A 55 8.46 -2.07 4.92
CA ILE A 55 9.51 -2.97 4.42
C ILE A 55 10.86 -2.37 4.77
N ASP A 56 11.69 -3.10 5.53
CA ASP A 56 13.03 -2.74 6.02
C ASP A 56 13.11 -1.36 6.67
N LYS A 57 12.01 -0.84 7.21
CA LYS A 57 11.90 0.54 7.72
C LYS A 57 12.28 1.60 6.66
N LYS A 58 12.28 1.26 5.39
CA LYS A 58 12.65 2.13 4.26
C LYS A 58 11.49 2.44 3.33
N LEU A 59 10.57 1.49 3.14
CA LEU A 59 9.42 1.64 2.27
C LEU A 59 8.14 1.37 3.04
N ALA A 60 7.13 2.22 2.86
CA ALA A 60 5.74 1.90 3.19
C ALA A 60 4.94 1.66 1.91
N TYR A 61 4.12 0.60 1.92
CA TYR A 61 3.16 0.30 0.86
C TYR A 61 1.74 0.32 1.44
N ILE A 62 0.92 1.25 0.96
CA ILE A 62 -0.44 1.51 1.46
C ILE A 62 -1.35 1.73 0.25
N SER A 63 -1.95 0.66 -0.27
CA SER A 63 -2.80 0.73 -1.48
C SER A 63 -4.28 0.93 -1.19
N ASP A 64 -4.77 0.54 -0.04
CA ASP A 64 -6.20 0.55 0.30
C ASP A 64 -6.39 1.19 1.67
N VAL A 65 -6.61 2.51 1.70
CA VAL A 65 -6.68 3.27 2.94
C VAL A 65 -7.61 4.47 2.86
N SER A 66 -8.48 4.60 3.86
CA SER A 66 -9.25 5.82 4.12
C SER A 66 -8.80 6.55 5.39
N LYS A 67 -8.08 5.83 6.31
CA LYS A 67 -7.53 6.45 7.52
C LYS A 67 -6.38 5.64 8.09
N ILE A 68 -5.30 6.35 8.44
CA ILE A 68 -4.16 5.83 9.21
C ILE A 68 -4.31 6.32 10.65
N TYR A 69 -4.17 5.42 11.63
CA TYR A 69 -4.27 5.79 13.04
C TYR A 69 -3.04 6.60 13.48
N THR A 70 -3.26 7.67 14.23
CA THR A 70 -2.20 8.60 14.68
C THR A 70 -1.09 7.92 15.47
N LYS A 71 -1.43 6.89 16.27
CA LYS A 71 -0.45 6.07 17.02
C LYS A 71 0.58 5.38 16.12
N ASP A 72 0.24 5.15 14.85
CA ASP A 72 1.08 4.42 13.89
C ASP A 72 1.90 5.37 12.99
N PHE A 73 1.67 6.68 13.04
CA PHE A 73 2.37 7.68 12.21
C PHE A 73 3.90 7.60 12.30
N ARG A 74 4.42 7.19 13.45
CA ARG A 74 5.87 7.00 13.65
C ARG A 74 6.52 6.04 12.65
N TYR A 75 5.76 5.06 12.13
CA TYR A 75 6.27 4.07 11.19
C TYR A 75 6.37 4.58 9.75
N PHE A 76 5.72 5.70 9.45
CA PHE A 76 5.66 6.29 8.10
C PHE A 76 6.59 7.49 7.92
N LYS A 77 7.21 7.98 9.00
CA LYS A 77 8.07 9.17 8.93
C LYS A 77 9.44 8.85 8.33
N ASN A 78 9.93 9.80 7.52
CA ASN A 78 11.31 9.83 6.99
C ASN A 78 11.72 8.56 6.21
N LEU A 79 10.77 7.87 5.61
CA LEU A 79 11.03 6.71 4.78
C LEU A 79 11.75 7.10 3.49
N LYS A 80 12.49 6.16 2.90
CA LYS A 80 13.07 6.33 1.56
C LYS A 80 11.95 6.43 0.53
N PHE A 81 10.95 5.53 0.62
CA PHE A 81 9.80 5.48 -0.28
C PHE A 81 8.48 5.37 0.48
N LEU A 82 7.47 6.07 -0.01
CA LEU A 82 6.09 5.94 0.43
C LEU A 82 5.21 5.69 -0.80
N VAL A 83 4.74 4.45 -0.99
CA VAL A 83 3.70 4.12 -1.96
C VAL A 83 2.35 4.28 -1.25
N ILE A 84 1.53 5.20 -1.71
CA ILE A 84 0.31 5.61 -1.02
C ILE A 84 -0.89 5.67 -1.96
N ASP A 85 -2.03 5.24 -1.44
CA ASP A 85 -3.33 5.27 -2.10
C ASP A 85 -3.69 6.69 -2.57
N CYS A 86 -4.23 6.79 -3.78
CA CYS A 86 -4.73 8.02 -4.36
C CYS A 86 -5.76 7.69 -5.45
N LEU A 87 -6.99 7.41 -5.06
CA LEU A 87 -7.98 6.91 -6.00
C LEU A 87 -8.49 8.01 -6.95
N TRP A 88 -8.77 9.21 -6.44
CA TRP A 88 -9.51 10.23 -7.16
C TRP A 88 -9.16 11.65 -6.70
N TYR A 89 -9.70 12.67 -7.41
CA TYR A 89 -9.64 14.07 -6.95
C TYR A 89 -10.59 14.32 -5.77
N ASN A 90 -11.81 13.76 -5.83
CA ASN A 90 -12.84 13.99 -4.84
C ASN A 90 -12.80 12.98 -3.69
N TYR A 91 -13.52 13.28 -2.62
CA TYR A 91 -13.66 12.39 -1.48
C TYR A 91 -14.21 11.01 -1.90
N HIS A 92 -13.62 9.96 -1.31
CA HIS A 92 -14.11 8.59 -1.41
C HIS A 92 -14.12 7.93 -0.01
N PRO A 93 -15.18 7.19 0.37
CA PRO A 93 -15.33 6.68 1.73
C PRO A 93 -14.29 5.62 2.12
N SER A 94 -13.71 4.94 1.13
CA SER A 94 -12.76 3.82 1.37
C SER A 94 -11.32 4.13 0.99
N HIS A 95 -11.07 5.17 0.22
CA HIS A 95 -9.75 5.49 -0.30
C HIS A 95 -9.35 6.94 -0.02
N PHE A 96 -8.06 7.20 -0.01
CA PHE A 96 -7.56 8.58 -0.05
C PHE A 96 -7.81 9.20 -1.42
N ASN A 97 -8.16 10.47 -1.40
CA ASN A 97 -8.15 11.32 -2.59
C ASN A 97 -6.78 12.04 -2.71
N LEU A 98 -6.56 12.74 -3.80
CA LEU A 98 -5.29 13.42 -4.07
C LEU A 98 -4.89 14.38 -2.93
N GLU A 99 -5.82 15.20 -2.43
CA GLU A 99 -5.54 16.16 -1.35
C GLU A 99 -5.10 15.46 -0.05
N THR A 100 -5.82 14.41 0.36
CA THR A 100 -5.50 13.62 1.55
C THR A 100 -4.14 12.95 1.41
N SER A 101 -3.85 12.35 0.26
CA SER A 101 -2.56 11.71 -0.01
C SER A 101 -1.40 12.69 0.05
N LEU A 102 -1.54 13.87 -0.55
CA LEU A 102 -0.54 14.94 -0.47
C LEU A 102 -0.38 15.49 0.97
N SER A 103 -1.47 15.57 1.74
CA SER A 103 -1.41 15.93 3.16
C SER A 103 -0.59 14.93 3.97
N MET A 104 -0.81 13.62 3.76
CA MET A 104 -0.02 12.57 4.42
C MET A 104 1.45 12.58 3.98
N ILE A 105 1.74 12.82 2.70
CA ILE A 105 3.10 12.95 2.19
C ILE A 105 3.83 14.11 2.86
N ARG A 106 3.20 15.29 2.96
CA ARG A 106 3.77 16.45 3.69
C ARG A 106 4.05 16.11 5.16
N LYS A 107 3.15 15.37 5.80
CA LYS A 107 3.26 14.99 7.21
C LYS A 107 4.36 13.95 7.47
N PHE A 108 4.51 12.96 6.59
CA PHE A 108 5.45 11.85 6.76
C PHE A 108 6.84 12.15 6.21
N LYS A 109 6.96 13.11 5.29
CA LYS A 109 8.21 13.57 4.69
C LYS A 109 9.09 12.44 4.12
N PRO A 110 8.56 11.57 3.25
CA PRO A 110 9.38 10.56 2.59
C PRO A 110 10.39 11.22 1.64
N LYS A 111 11.50 10.53 1.35
CA LYS A 111 12.42 11.02 0.31
C LYS A 111 11.75 11.04 -1.07
N LYS A 112 10.95 10.00 -1.37
CA LYS A 112 10.12 9.94 -2.58
C LYS A 112 8.77 9.31 -2.27
N ALA A 113 7.70 9.90 -2.80
CA ALA A 113 6.34 9.37 -2.72
C ALA A 113 5.86 8.89 -4.09
N ILE A 114 5.07 7.83 -4.09
CA ILE A 114 4.47 7.24 -5.29
C ILE A 114 2.97 7.10 -5.04
N LEU A 115 2.16 7.78 -5.84
CA LEU A 115 0.71 7.65 -5.80
C LEU A 115 0.29 6.37 -6.54
N THR A 116 -0.51 5.54 -5.90
CA THR A 116 -1.02 4.28 -6.48
C THR A 116 -2.55 4.22 -6.42
N ASN A 117 -3.17 3.20 -7.00
CA ASN A 117 -4.63 3.08 -7.15
C ASN A 117 -5.28 4.21 -7.96
N LEU A 118 -4.56 4.76 -8.90
CA LEU A 118 -5.04 5.87 -9.72
C LEU A 118 -6.21 5.44 -10.60
N SER A 119 -7.37 6.08 -10.42
CA SER A 119 -8.48 5.89 -11.35
C SER A 119 -8.20 6.58 -12.69
N PRO A 120 -8.89 6.20 -13.77
CA PRO A 120 -8.64 6.76 -15.12
C PRO A 120 -8.80 8.29 -15.22
N VAL A 121 -9.51 8.93 -14.30
CA VAL A 121 -9.66 10.39 -14.29
C VAL A 121 -8.42 11.13 -13.76
N LEU A 122 -7.51 10.43 -13.11
CA LEU A 122 -6.22 10.96 -12.66
C LEU A 122 -5.18 10.80 -13.78
N ASP A 123 -5.26 11.66 -14.78
CA ASP A 123 -4.33 11.62 -15.92
C ASP A 123 -2.87 11.76 -15.46
N TYR A 124 -2.02 10.85 -15.91
CA TYR A 124 -0.60 10.77 -15.55
C TYR A 124 0.16 12.05 -15.87
N LYS A 125 -0.05 12.60 -17.07
CA LYS A 125 0.67 13.80 -17.55
C LYS A 125 0.24 15.04 -16.78
N VAL A 126 -1.04 15.12 -16.40
CA VAL A 126 -1.57 16.20 -15.57
C VAL A 126 -0.96 16.09 -14.16
N LEU A 127 -0.97 14.91 -13.55
CA LEU A 127 -0.38 14.70 -12.24
C LEU A 127 1.10 15.07 -12.21
N MET A 128 1.88 14.66 -13.22
CA MET A 128 3.31 15.02 -13.32
C MET A 128 3.59 16.53 -13.32
N LYS A 129 2.63 17.36 -13.78
CA LYS A 129 2.77 18.82 -13.79
C LYS A 129 2.44 19.46 -12.46
N ILE A 130 1.51 18.89 -11.68
CA ILE A 130 0.98 19.51 -10.45
C ILE A 130 1.55 18.92 -9.16
N LEU A 131 2.15 17.73 -9.21
CA LEU A 131 2.69 17.06 -8.02
C LEU A 131 4.00 17.73 -7.53
N PRO A 132 4.27 17.67 -6.22
CA PRO A 132 5.57 18.07 -5.68
C PRO A 132 6.73 17.27 -6.31
N LYS A 133 7.91 17.86 -6.42
CA LYS A 133 9.11 17.27 -7.06
C LYS A 133 9.48 15.86 -6.54
N ASN A 134 9.18 15.57 -5.28
CA ASN A 134 9.45 14.27 -4.66
C ASN A 134 8.29 13.27 -4.80
N THR A 135 7.25 13.60 -5.56
CA THR A 135 6.04 12.77 -5.72
C THR A 135 5.79 12.48 -7.19
N ILE A 136 5.53 11.21 -7.51
CA ILE A 136 5.18 10.77 -8.86
C ILE A 136 3.95 9.86 -8.84
N PRO A 137 3.14 9.83 -9.90
CA PRO A 137 2.14 8.78 -10.07
C PRO A 137 2.84 7.45 -10.43
N ALA A 138 2.29 6.33 -9.96
CA ALA A 138 2.76 5.00 -10.34
C ALA A 138 2.47 4.70 -11.81
N PHE A 139 3.26 3.83 -12.40
CA PHE A 139 3.04 3.23 -13.73
C PHE A 139 3.55 1.79 -13.74
N ASP A 140 3.04 0.99 -14.65
CA ASP A 140 3.42 -0.42 -14.79
C ASP A 140 4.90 -0.54 -15.19
N GLY A 141 5.65 -1.34 -14.45
CA GLY A 141 7.09 -1.48 -14.62
C GLY A 141 7.95 -0.51 -13.78
N LEU A 142 7.35 0.38 -12.98
CA LEU A 142 8.11 1.24 -12.07
C LEU A 142 8.94 0.42 -11.08
N THR A 143 10.24 0.62 -11.08
CA THR A 143 11.17 -0.06 -10.17
C THR A 143 11.72 0.90 -9.10
N LEU A 144 11.76 0.44 -7.85
CA LEU A 144 12.31 1.17 -6.71
C LEU A 144 13.47 0.38 -6.10
N ASN A 145 14.63 1.00 -5.99
CA ASN A 145 15.82 0.42 -5.35
C ASN A 145 15.85 0.79 -3.86
N LEU A 146 15.69 -0.21 -2.98
CA LEU A 146 15.67 -0.08 -1.51
C LEU A 146 17.07 0.02 -0.88
#